data_30e66b780eed95254da93c3987879956
#
_entry.id   30e66b780eed95254da93c3987879956
#
_cell.length_a   1.000
_cell.length_b   1.000
_cell.length_c   1.000
_cell.angle_alpha   90.00
_cell.angle_beta   90.00
_cell.angle_gamma   90.00
#
_symmetry.space_group_name_H-M   'P 1'
#
loop_
_entity.id
_entity.type
_entity.pdbx_description
1 polymer ?
#
loop_
_entity_poly.entity_id
_entity_poly.type
_entity_poly.pdbx_seq_one_letter_code
_entity_poly.pdbx_strand_id
1 'polypeptide(L)'
;MRILIATVQVPFIRGGAEVHAEGLRDALCAAGHEAAILAIPFKWYPPEKILDHMLACRLLDVSEVAGTRVDRLIGLRFPAYLIPHPNKVLWILHQHRTAYELWDHPLSDLVYYPNGSQVRDAIEQADRKLIPEARAVFANSRNVQERLKRFCDIDSTPLYHPPPNAEKFYSSSAEDYLFFPSRLCIPKRQELVLKALALTRNPVHVCFAGISDHPDYTDKLQSLARKLKVSKRVEWLGGITEDEKLSRNARALAIVYPPIDEDYGYVTLEAMLASKPVITCRDSGGPLEFVVDRETGLIAEATPEALSAAFDFVWENREEAAAWGRAGRDRYQSLNLSWSNVIQKLLA
;
A
#
# COMPACT_ATOMS: atom_id res chain seq x y z
N MET A 1 -11.26 -8.10 -25.56
CA MET A 1 -10.94 -6.64 -25.60
C MET A 1 -9.44 -6.49 -25.50
N ARG A 2 -8.90 -5.44 -26.15
CA ARG A 2 -7.50 -5.01 -25.99
C ARG A 2 -7.45 -3.86 -24.97
N ILE A 3 -6.74 -4.04 -23.88
CA ILE A 3 -6.78 -3.16 -22.70
C ILE A 3 -5.37 -2.69 -22.36
N LEU A 4 -5.18 -1.38 -22.21
CA LEU A 4 -3.95 -0.82 -21.66
C LEU A 4 -4.14 -0.43 -20.19
N ILE A 5 -3.18 -0.79 -19.36
CA ILE A 5 -3.09 -0.42 -17.95
C ILE A 5 -2.01 0.65 -17.82
N ALA A 6 -2.41 1.92 -17.66
CA ALA A 6 -1.48 3.03 -17.56
C ALA A 6 -1.04 3.23 -16.10
N THR A 7 0.25 3.15 -15.88
CA THR A 7 0.89 3.37 -14.57
C THR A 7 2.21 4.10 -14.74
N VAL A 8 2.81 4.49 -13.64
CA VAL A 8 4.19 5.01 -13.64
C VAL A 8 5.12 4.03 -12.96
N GLN A 9 6.40 4.11 -13.32
CA GLN A 9 7.44 3.35 -12.67
C GLN A 9 8.63 4.23 -12.34
N VAL A 10 9.08 4.16 -11.10
CA VAL A 10 10.41 4.65 -10.72
C VAL A 10 11.38 3.52 -11.03
N PRO A 11 12.36 3.72 -11.94
CA PRO A 11 13.30 2.66 -12.32
C PRO A 11 13.98 2.03 -11.10
N PHE A 12 14.17 0.72 -11.13
CA PHE A 12 14.79 -0.10 -10.08
C PHE A 12 13.99 -0.24 -8.77
N ILE A 13 12.85 0.44 -8.63
CA ILE A 13 11.97 0.31 -7.47
C ILE A 13 10.78 -0.59 -7.84
N ARG A 14 10.52 -1.61 -7.01
CA ARG A 14 9.34 -2.47 -7.11
C ARG A 14 8.62 -2.52 -5.77
N GLY A 15 7.33 -2.25 -5.78
CA GLY A 15 6.49 -2.23 -4.60
C GLY A 15 5.05 -2.68 -4.87
N GLY A 16 4.14 -2.37 -3.97
CA GLY A 16 2.74 -2.77 -4.06
C GLY A 16 2.02 -2.29 -5.32
N ALA A 17 2.41 -1.14 -5.87
CA ALA A 17 1.78 -0.60 -7.08
C ALA A 17 2.14 -1.37 -8.36
N GLU A 18 3.38 -1.81 -8.48
CA GLU A 18 3.82 -2.67 -9.59
C GLU A 18 3.14 -4.03 -9.49
N VAL A 19 3.10 -4.61 -8.30
CA VAL A 19 2.39 -5.88 -8.03
C VAL A 19 0.89 -5.76 -8.35
N HIS A 20 0.26 -4.63 -8.01
CA HIS A 20 -1.14 -4.36 -8.34
C HIS A 20 -1.37 -4.32 -9.87
N ALA A 21 -0.54 -3.60 -10.62
CA ALA A 21 -0.67 -3.50 -12.08
C ALA A 21 -0.45 -4.86 -12.77
N GLU A 22 0.53 -5.64 -12.30
CA GLU A 22 0.79 -7.00 -12.76
C GLU A 22 -0.39 -7.93 -12.47
N GLY A 23 -0.92 -7.91 -11.24
CA GLY A 23 -2.08 -8.72 -10.85
C GLY A 23 -3.33 -8.38 -11.66
N LEU A 24 -3.57 -7.09 -11.97
CA LEU A 24 -4.67 -6.68 -12.85
C LEU A 24 -4.47 -7.20 -14.26
N ARG A 25 -3.25 -7.05 -14.83
CA ARG A 25 -2.95 -7.57 -16.18
C ARG A 25 -3.20 -9.09 -16.24
N ASP A 26 -2.66 -9.83 -15.29
CA ASP A 26 -2.76 -11.30 -15.27
C ASP A 26 -4.21 -11.77 -15.12
N ALA A 27 -4.98 -11.09 -14.29
CA ALA A 27 -6.41 -11.35 -14.14
C ALA A 27 -7.21 -11.05 -15.41
N LEU A 28 -6.93 -9.94 -16.10
CA LEU A 28 -7.55 -9.61 -17.38
C LEU A 28 -7.20 -10.64 -18.46
N CYS A 29 -5.94 -11.06 -18.54
CA CYS A 29 -5.51 -12.11 -19.47
C CYS A 29 -6.18 -13.46 -19.16
N ALA A 30 -6.28 -13.85 -17.89
CA ALA A 30 -6.99 -15.05 -17.46
C ALA A 30 -8.51 -14.99 -17.78
N ALA A 31 -9.10 -13.79 -17.82
CA ALA A 31 -10.49 -13.58 -18.24
C ALA A 31 -10.66 -13.52 -19.80
N GLY A 32 -9.62 -13.81 -20.58
CA GLY A 32 -9.68 -13.87 -22.04
C GLY A 32 -9.52 -12.51 -22.74
N HIS A 33 -8.97 -11.51 -22.07
CA HIS A 33 -8.65 -10.21 -22.67
C HIS A 33 -7.17 -10.15 -23.07
N GLU A 34 -6.83 -9.31 -24.04
CA GLU A 34 -5.45 -8.93 -24.34
C GLU A 34 -5.13 -7.68 -23.48
N ALA A 35 -4.26 -7.82 -22.49
CA ALA A 35 -3.91 -6.75 -21.59
C ALA A 35 -2.40 -6.50 -21.54
N ALA A 36 -2.00 -5.22 -21.56
CA ALA A 36 -0.61 -4.80 -21.44
C ALA A 36 -0.47 -3.63 -20.45
N ILE A 37 0.69 -3.57 -19.80
CA ILE A 37 1.04 -2.46 -18.89
C ILE A 37 1.82 -1.41 -19.69
N LEU A 38 1.33 -0.18 -19.68
CA LEU A 38 2.03 1.00 -20.13
C LEU A 38 2.64 1.70 -18.93
N ALA A 39 3.89 1.39 -18.63
CA ALA A 39 4.65 1.97 -17.52
C ALA A 39 5.44 3.20 -18.00
N ILE A 40 5.06 4.38 -17.52
CA ILE A 40 5.76 5.64 -17.81
C ILE A 40 6.88 5.84 -16.79
N PRO A 41 8.15 6.01 -17.17
CA PRO A 41 9.21 6.39 -16.23
C PRO A 41 8.83 7.69 -15.52
N PHE A 42 8.96 7.74 -14.20
CA PHE A 42 8.56 8.91 -13.42
C PHE A 42 9.69 9.41 -12.51
N LYS A 43 9.90 10.72 -12.57
CA LYS A 43 10.81 11.46 -11.70
C LYS A 43 10.09 12.69 -11.17
N TRP A 44 10.05 12.88 -9.85
CA TRP A 44 9.31 13.97 -9.21
C TRP A 44 10.23 15.12 -8.73
N TYR A 45 11.52 15.00 -8.97
CA TYR A 45 12.50 16.00 -8.55
C TYR A 45 13.48 16.33 -9.70
N PRO A 46 13.90 17.61 -9.88
CA PRO A 46 13.27 18.77 -9.22
C PRO A 46 11.79 18.90 -9.63
N PRO A 47 10.95 19.67 -8.87
CA PRO A 47 9.48 19.65 -8.99
C PRO A 47 8.92 19.92 -10.37
N GLU A 48 9.57 20.76 -11.18
CA GLU A 48 9.17 21.03 -12.56
C GLU A 48 9.14 19.77 -13.44
N LYS A 49 9.88 18.71 -13.08
CA LYS A 49 9.81 17.42 -13.77
C LYS A 49 8.45 16.76 -13.65
N ILE A 50 7.70 17.06 -12.60
CA ILE A 50 6.32 16.61 -12.46
C ILE A 50 5.48 17.18 -13.60
N LEU A 51 5.62 18.48 -13.90
CA LEU A 51 4.89 19.14 -14.98
C LEU A 51 5.28 18.59 -16.35
N ASP A 52 6.58 18.31 -16.58
CA ASP A 52 7.06 17.66 -17.81
C ASP A 52 6.37 16.30 -18.01
N HIS A 53 6.28 15.47 -16.96
CA HIS A 53 5.62 14.16 -17.02
C HIS A 53 4.10 14.27 -17.20
N MET A 54 3.45 15.25 -16.57
CA MET A 54 2.02 15.53 -16.79
C MET A 54 1.76 15.87 -18.26
N LEU A 55 2.57 16.77 -18.83
CA LEU A 55 2.46 17.16 -20.23
C LEU A 55 2.74 15.95 -21.16
N ALA A 56 3.79 15.18 -20.89
CA ALA A 56 4.11 13.98 -21.68
C ALA A 56 2.94 13.00 -21.69
N CYS A 57 2.33 12.73 -20.54
CA CYS A 57 1.15 11.86 -20.45
C CYS A 57 -0.04 12.42 -21.26
N ARG A 58 -0.25 13.73 -21.29
CA ARG A 58 -1.35 14.36 -22.06
C ARG A 58 -1.13 14.32 -23.56
N LEU A 59 0.10 14.22 -24.02
CA LEU A 59 0.47 14.19 -25.46
C LEU A 59 0.48 12.75 -26.02
N LEU A 60 0.39 11.71 -25.18
CA LEU A 60 0.33 10.34 -25.66
C LEU A 60 -1.02 10.02 -26.27
N ASP A 61 -1.00 9.57 -27.50
CA ASP A 61 -2.12 8.89 -28.13
C ASP A 61 -1.94 7.38 -28.00
N VAL A 62 -2.84 6.76 -27.28
CA VAL A 62 -2.86 5.32 -27.02
C VAL A 62 -4.16 4.67 -27.49
N SER A 63 -4.91 5.36 -28.34
CA SER A 63 -6.16 4.86 -28.90
C SER A 63 -5.96 3.69 -29.88
N GLU A 64 -4.74 3.60 -30.45
CA GLU A 64 -4.32 2.56 -31.38
C GLU A 64 -2.86 2.18 -31.14
N VAL A 65 -2.54 0.89 -31.23
CA VAL A 65 -1.18 0.38 -31.16
C VAL A 65 -0.96 -0.61 -32.30
N ALA A 66 0.07 -0.37 -33.13
CA ALA A 66 0.41 -1.20 -34.29
C ALA A 66 -0.78 -1.51 -35.21
N GLY A 67 -1.56 -0.48 -35.56
CA GLY A 67 -2.73 -0.60 -36.45
C GLY A 67 -3.94 -1.29 -35.83
N THR A 68 -3.92 -1.53 -34.53
CA THR A 68 -5.04 -2.16 -33.82
C THR A 68 -5.55 -1.27 -32.68
N ARG A 69 -6.85 -1.06 -32.67
CA ARG A 69 -7.52 -0.23 -31.68
C ARG A 69 -7.34 -0.77 -30.26
N VAL A 70 -7.11 0.13 -29.33
CA VAL A 70 -7.21 -0.12 -27.88
C VAL A 70 -8.65 0.11 -27.46
N ASP A 71 -9.29 -0.90 -26.89
CA ASP A 71 -10.70 -0.83 -26.49
C ASP A 71 -10.91 -0.07 -25.22
N ARG A 72 -9.96 -0.16 -24.26
CA ARG A 72 -10.03 0.48 -22.94
C ARG A 72 -8.66 0.87 -22.40
N LEU A 73 -8.60 2.04 -21.75
CA LEU A 73 -7.47 2.47 -20.91
C LEU A 73 -7.90 2.44 -19.46
N ILE A 74 -7.13 1.74 -18.61
CA ILE A 74 -7.29 1.73 -17.15
C ILE A 74 -6.11 2.50 -16.55
N GLY A 75 -6.37 3.68 -15.98
CA GLY A 75 -5.36 4.51 -15.34
C GLY A 75 -5.24 4.24 -13.84
N LEU A 76 -4.02 4.00 -13.34
CA LEU A 76 -3.78 3.60 -11.94
C LEU A 76 -3.12 4.70 -11.11
N ARG A 77 -2.08 5.35 -11.60
CA ARG A 77 -1.21 6.25 -10.81
C ARG A 77 -0.98 7.58 -11.51
N PHE A 78 -0.80 8.64 -10.71
CA PHE A 78 -0.33 9.94 -11.16
C PHE A 78 1.10 9.86 -11.73
N PRO A 79 1.38 10.52 -12.88
CA PRO A 79 0.47 11.22 -13.77
C PRO A 79 -0.08 10.36 -14.92
N ALA A 80 0.19 9.06 -14.97
CA ALA A 80 -0.23 8.18 -16.08
C ALA A 80 -1.75 8.12 -16.25
N TYR A 81 -2.54 8.29 -15.20
CA TYR A 81 -4.00 8.36 -15.33
C TYR A 81 -4.51 9.63 -16.06
N LEU A 82 -3.62 10.61 -16.31
CA LEU A 82 -3.96 11.79 -17.11
C LEU A 82 -3.95 11.51 -18.62
N ILE A 83 -3.43 10.36 -19.09
CA ILE A 83 -3.42 10.00 -20.51
C ILE A 83 -4.86 10.03 -21.08
N PRO A 84 -5.08 10.72 -22.22
CA PRO A 84 -6.39 10.78 -22.84
C PRO A 84 -6.73 9.44 -23.51
N HIS A 85 -8.00 9.04 -23.41
CA HIS A 85 -8.54 7.91 -24.17
C HIS A 85 -10.07 7.99 -24.20
N PRO A 86 -10.74 7.71 -25.34
CA PRO A 86 -12.21 7.83 -25.44
C PRO A 86 -12.96 6.86 -24.54
N ASN A 87 -12.33 5.78 -24.12
CA ASN A 87 -12.90 4.77 -23.22
C ASN A 87 -11.98 4.57 -22.01
N LYS A 88 -11.75 5.66 -21.25
CA LYS A 88 -10.92 5.67 -20.06
C LYS A 88 -11.72 5.32 -18.81
N VAL A 89 -11.18 4.44 -17.99
CA VAL A 89 -11.63 4.15 -16.62
C VAL A 89 -10.43 4.34 -15.69
N LEU A 90 -10.67 4.90 -14.52
CA LEU A 90 -9.62 5.09 -13.54
C LEU A 90 -9.84 4.16 -12.35
N TRP A 91 -8.76 3.54 -11.91
CA TRP A 91 -8.67 2.83 -10.64
C TRP A 91 -7.49 3.37 -9.85
N ILE A 92 -7.73 4.47 -9.16
CA ILE A 92 -6.68 5.30 -8.58
C ILE A 92 -6.14 4.65 -7.32
N LEU A 93 -4.81 4.39 -7.30
CA LEU A 93 -4.10 3.89 -6.13
C LEU A 93 -3.82 5.04 -5.15
N HIS A 94 -3.36 6.14 -5.66
CA HIS A 94 -3.15 7.41 -4.95
C HIS A 94 -2.91 8.54 -5.95
N GLN A 95 -3.16 9.76 -5.52
CA GLN A 95 -2.75 11.00 -6.20
C GLN A 95 -1.27 11.29 -5.90
N HIS A 96 -0.73 12.44 -6.30
CA HIS A 96 0.62 12.86 -5.90
C HIS A 96 0.61 13.33 -4.45
N ARG A 97 0.88 12.43 -3.52
CA ARG A 97 0.63 12.57 -2.08
C ARG A 97 1.20 13.85 -1.44
N THR A 98 2.39 14.31 -1.88
CA THR A 98 3.01 15.53 -1.35
C THR A 98 2.35 16.82 -1.86
N ALA A 99 1.45 16.73 -2.84
CA ALA A 99 0.57 17.85 -3.22
C ALA A 99 -0.72 17.91 -2.37
N TYR A 100 -1.07 16.85 -1.66
CA TYR A 100 -2.34 16.68 -0.95
C TYR A 100 -2.15 16.42 0.54
N GLU A 101 -2.45 15.21 1.01
CA GLU A 101 -2.46 14.85 2.43
C GLU A 101 -1.08 14.93 3.11
N LEU A 102 -0.01 14.87 2.35
CA LEU A 102 1.35 15.02 2.87
C LEU A 102 1.94 16.43 2.69
N TRP A 103 1.16 17.42 2.20
CA TRP A 103 1.69 18.77 1.95
C TRP A 103 2.31 19.41 3.20
N ASP A 104 1.58 19.43 4.31
CA ASP A 104 2.05 19.99 5.58
C ASP A 104 2.69 18.94 6.50
N HIS A 105 2.96 17.74 5.96
CA HIS A 105 3.52 16.63 6.74
C HIS A 105 5.07 16.66 6.68
N PRO A 106 5.78 16.23 7.75
CA PRO A 106 7.26 16.15 7.75
C PRO A 106 7.86 15.26 6.64
N LEU A 107 7.08 14.42 6.00
CA LEU A 107 7.46 13.60 4.84
C LEU A 107 7.30 14.33 3.51
N SER A 108 6.79 15.56 3.49
CA SER A 108 6.70 16.35 2.28
C SER A 108 8.10 16.73 1.77
N ASP A 109 8.27 16.66 0.47
CA ASP A 109 9.42 17.22 -0.23
C ASP A 109 9.02 18.49 -1.00
N LEU A 110 7.83 18.46 -1.61
CA LEU A 110 7.37 19.50 -2.53
C LEU A 110 7.25 20.88 -1.89
N VAL A 111 6.77 20.95 -0.64
CA VAL A 111 6.59 22.22 0.10
C VAL A 111 7.90 23.00 0.31
N TYR A 112 9.04 22.32 0.32
CA TYR A 112 10.35 22.94 0.57
C TYR A 112 11.01 23.53 -0.68
N TYR A 113 10.44 23.31 -1.86
CA TYR A 113 10.96 23.90 -3.09
C TYR A 113 10.37 25.29 -3.34
N PRO A 114 11.16 26.25 -3.87
CA PRO A 114 10.70 27.62 -4.15
C PRO A 114 9.46 27.69 -5.07
N ASN A 115 9.32 26.73 -5.99
CA ASN A 115 8.21 26.62 -6.93
C ASN A 115 7.20 25.53 -6.53
N GLY A 116 7.30 24.99 -5.31
CA GLY A 116 6.48 23.87 -4.85
C GLY A 116 4.98 24.17 -4.88
N SER A 117 4.58 25.38 -4.44
CA SER A 117 3.17 25.80 -4.47
C SER A 117 2.61 25.89 -5.89
N GLN A 118 3.38 26.44 -6.85
CA GLN A 118 2.94 26.52 -8.25
C GLN A 118 2.79 25.13 -8.88
N VAL A 119 3.70 24.19 -8.56
CA VAL A 119 3.61 22.80 -9.02
C VAL A 119 2.41 22.10 -8.38
N ARG A 120 2.16 22.31 -7.09
CA ARG A 120 0.96 21.82 -6.40
C ARG A 120 -0.32 22.30 -7.08
N ASP A 121 -0.44 23.60 -7.31
CA ASP A 121 -1.61 24.20 -7.97
C ASP A 121 -1.84 23.59 -9.36
N ALA A 122 -0.79 23.36 -10.13
CA ALA A 122 -0.88 22.72 -11.44
C ALA A 122 -1.35 21.26 -11.34
N ILE A 123 -0.89 20.49 -10.33
CA ILE A 123 -1.35 19.12 -10.06
C ILE A 123 -2.83 19.13 -9.70
N GLU A 124 -3.25 19.98 -8.75
CA GLU A 124 -4.65 20.07 -8.33
C GLU A 124 -5.59 20.46 -9.47
N GLN A 125 -5.19 21.45 -10.29
CA GLN A 125 -5.96 21.85 -11.47
C GLN A 125 -6.09 20.71 -12.49
N ALA A 126 -4.99 19.98 -12.74
CA ALA A 126 -5.00 18.86 -13.66
C ALA A 126 -5.91 17.72 -13.15
N ASP A 127 -5.80 17.35 -11.89
CA ASP A 127 -6.62 16.30 -11.31
C ASP A 127 -8.11 16.66 -11.35
N ARG A 128 -8.48 17.87 -10.91
CA ARG A 128 -9.87 18.34 -10.93
C ARG A 128 -10.47 18.39 -12.34
N LYS A 129 -9.67 18.71 -13.35
CA LYS A 129 -10.12 18.85 -14.73
C LYS A 129 -10.12 17.52 -15.49
N LEU A 130 -9.10 16.67 -15.27
CA LEU A 130 -8.80 15.56 -16.18
C LEU A 130 -9.23 14.18 -15.61
N ILE A 131 -9.37 14.03 -14.30
CA ILE A 131 -9.96 12.82 -13.71
C ILE A 131 -11.41 12.62 -14.15
N PRO A 132 -12.26 13.68 -14.18
CA PRO A 132 -13.65 13.55 -14.66
C PRO A 132 -13.80 13.22 -16.15
N GLU A 133 -12.74 13.24 -16.97
CA GLU A 133 -12.79 12.72 -18.34
C GLU A 133 -13.04 11.19 -18.40
N ALA A 134 -12.82 10.50 -17.29
CA ALA A 134 -13.03 9.05 -17.22
C ALA A 134 -14.52 8.71 -17.14
N ARG A 135 -14.91 7.58 -17.77
CA ARG A 135 -16.28 7.05 -17.70
C ARG A 135 -16.67 6.62 -16.29
N ALA A 136 -15.68 6.11 -15.53
CA ALA A 136 -15.84 5.73 -14.14
C ALA A 136 -14.54 5.96 -13.40
N VAL A 137 -14.64 6.30 -12.11
CA VAL A 137 -13.51 6.50 -11.20
C VAL A 137 -13.68 5.56 -10.02
N PHE A 138 -12.72 4.67 -9.87
CA PHE A 138 -12.58 3.80 -8.71
C PHE A 138 -11.36 4.22 -7.90
N ALA A 139 -11.42 4.00 -6.59
CA ALA A 139 -10.29 4.11 -5.69
C ALA A 139 -9.94 2.72 -5.14
N ASN A 140 -8.67 2.42 -4.90
CA ASN A 140 -8.28 1.11 -4.37
C ASN A 140 -8.72 0.88 -2.91
N SER A 141 -9.16 1.95 -2.22
CA SER A 141 -9.62 1.91 -0.83
C SER A 141 -10.60 3.06 -0.54
N ARG A 142 -11.31 2.97 0.59
CA ARG A 142 -12.12 4.08 1.09
C ARG A 142 -11.23 5.27 1.48
N ASN A 143 -10.06 5.02 2.06
CA ASN A 143 -9.10 6.05 2.39
C ASN A 143 -8.73 6.90 1.16
N VAL A 144 -8.45 6.28 0.03
CA VAL A 144 -8.16 6.99 -1.23
C VAL A 144 -9.42 7.66 -1.81
N GLN A 145 -10.59 7.05 -1.70
CA GLN A 145 -11.87 7.68 -2.06
C GLN A 145 -12.09 8.99 -1.30
N GLU A 146 -11.89 8.97 0.02
CA GLU A 146 -12.08 10.14 0.89
C GLU A 146 -11.09 11.26 0.54
N ARG A 147 -9.84 10.92 0.19
CA ARG A 147 -8.86 11.91 -0.31
C ARG A 147 -9.29 12.55 -1.63
N LEU A 148 -9.73 11.76 -2.61
CA LEU A 148 -10.25 12.26 -3.89
C LEU A 148 -11.43 13.22 -3.67
N LYS A 149 -12.36 12.86 -2.78
CA LYS A 149 -13.50 13.71 -2.44
C LYS A 149 -13.06 14.99 -1.71
N ARG A 150 -12.23 14.84 -0.68
CA ARG A 150 -11.77 15.95 0.17
C ARG A 150 -10.97 17.01 -0.59
N PHE A 151 -10.03 16.59 -1.44
CA PHE A 151 -9.07 17.50 -2.07
C PHE A 151 -9.51 17.99 -3.44
N CYS A 152 -10.23 17.18 -4.20
CA CYS A 152 -10.60 17.49 -5.57
C CYS A 152 -12.11 17.53 -5.83
N ASP A 153 -12.94 17.21 -4.84
CA ASP A 153 -14.40 17.04 -4.97
C ASP A 153 -14.79 15.99 -6.03
N ILE A 154 -13.99 14.94 -6.15
CA ILE A 154 -14.20 13.85 -7.10
C ILE A 154 -14.89 12.68 -6.40
N ASP A 155 -16.05 12.27 -6.92
CA ASP A 155 -16.74 11.07 -6.49
C ASP A 155 -16.06 9.84 -7.12
N SER A 156 -15.84 8.82 -6.29
CA SER A 156 -15.28 7.54 -6.73
C SER A 156 -15.88 6.38 -5.94
N THR A 157 -15.72 5.18 -6.45
CA THR A 157 -16.22 3.97 -5.77
C THR A 157 -15.02 3.15 -5.27
N PRO A 158 -14.98 2.77 -3.99
CA PRO A 158 -13.95 1.85 -3.51
C PRO A 158 -14.04 0.51 -4.23
N LEU A 159 -12.90 0.04 -4.72
CA LEU A 159 -12.78 -1.23 -5.43
C LEU A 159 -11.58 -1.99 -4.88
N TYR A 160 -11.87 -2.92 -3.99
CA TYR A 160 -10.86 -3.74 -3.33
C TYR A 160 -10.47 -4.95 -4.18
N HIS A 161 -9.28 -5.47 -3.96
CA HIS A 161 -8.74 -6.63 -4.68
C HIS A 161 -7.97 -7.55 -3.73
N PRO A 162 -7.82 -8.84 -4.06
CA PRO A 162 -7.08 -9.77 -3.23
C PRO A 162 -5.57 -9.44 -3.25
N PRO A 163 -4.82 -9.75 -2.18
CA PRO A 163 -3.37 -9.71 -2.23
C PRO A 163 -2.83 -10.81 -3.16
N PRO A 164 -1.58 -10.66 -3.66
CA PRO A 164 -0.94 -11.70 -4.45
C PRO A 164 -0.89 -13.03 -3.69
N ASN A 165 -1.02 -14.14 -4.42
CA ASN A 165 -0.94 -15.49 -3.86
C ASN A 165 -1.89 -15.73 -2.66
N ALA A 166 -3.06 -15.08 -2.65
CA ALA A 166 -4.04 -15.19 -1.55
C ALA A 166 -4.37 -16.65 -1.20
N GLU A 167 -4.39 -17.52 -2.19
CA GLU A 167 -4.67 -18.96 -2.06
C GLU A 167 -3.54 -19.75 -1.38
N LYS A 168 -2.33 -19.21 -1.28
CA LYS A 168 -1.18 -19.88 -0.69
C LYS A 168 -1.00 -19.61 0.80
N PHE A 169 -1.71 -18.63 1.35
CA PHE A 169 -1.61 -18.31 2.77
C PHE A 169 -2.27 -19.40 3.61
N TYR A 170 -1.59 -19.78 4.67
CA TYR A 170 -2.05 -20.79 5.64
C TYR A 170 -1.75 -20.34 7.07
N SER A 171 -2.34 -21.01 8.04
CA SER A 171 -2.10 -20.78 9.46
C SER A 171 -1.30 -21.93 10.07
N SER A 172 -0.42 -21.59 11.02
CA SER A 172 0.35 -22.54 11.82
C SER A 172 0.43 -22.06 13.28
N SER A 173 0.92 -22.92 14.15
CA SER A 173 1.16 -22.58 15.56
C SER A 173 2.07 -21.35 15.66
N ALA A 174 1.70 -20.44 16.55
CA ALA A 174 2.46 -19.20 16.76
C ALA A 174 3.77 -19.47 17.48
N GLU A 175 4.86 -18.92 16.95
CA GLU A 175 6.18 -18.79 17.58
C GLU A 175 6.29 -17.45 18.32
N ASP A 176 7.40 -17.25 19.00
CA ASP A 176 7.63 -16.12 19.92
C ASP A 176 8.14 -14.87 19.21
N TYR A 177 7.49 -14.45 18.11
CA TYR A 177 7.86 -13.21 17.40
C TYR A 177 6.67 -12.48 16.79
N LEU A 178 6.82 -11.19 16.69
CA LEU A 178 5.99 -10.32 15.85
C LEU A 178 6.66 -10.20 14.48
N PHE A 179 5.87 -10.23 13.40
CA PHE A 179 6.40 -10.13 12.05
C PHE A 179 6.02 -8.82 11.38
N PHE A 180 6.97 -8.18 10.72
CA PHE A 180 6.81 -6.92 10.01
C PHE A 180 7.29 -7.06 8.55
N PRO A 181 6.45 -7.57 7.64
CA PRO A 181 6.81 -7.76 6.23
C PRO A 181 6.55 -6.49 5.41
N SER A 182 7.50 -5.58 5.38
CA SER A 182 7.38 -4.34 4.60
C SER A 182 8.75 -3.76 4.26
N ARG A 183 8.83 -3.04 3.13
CA ARG A 183 10.01 -2.23 2.82
C ARG A 183 10.42 -1.38 4.02
N LEU A 184 11.72 -1.23 4.21
CA LEU A 184 12.23 -0.37 5.28
C LEU A 184 12.26 1.08 4.78
N CYS A 185 11.29 1.87 5.23
CA CYS A 185 11.17 3.28 4.89
C CYS A 185 10.39 4.04 5.97
N ILE A 186 10.60 5.35 6.02
CA ILE A 186 10.03 6.21 7.08
C ILE A 186 8.50 6.06 7.21
N PRO A 187 7.70 6.06 6.10
CA PRO A 187 6.26 5.92 6.21
C PRO A 187 5.77 4.62 6.85
N LYS A 188 6.61 3.58 6.89
CA LYS A 188 6.27 2.29 7.51
C LYS A 188 6.57 2.23 9.02
N ARG A 189 7.27 3.22 9.58
CA ARG A 189 7.47 3.42 11.03
C ARG A 189 8.20 2.30 11.76
N GLN A 190 9.20 1.68 11.16
CA GLN A 190 10.06 0.72 11.87
C GLN A 190 10.69 1.33 13.13
N GLU A 191 11.04 2.63 13.10
CA GLU A 191 11.56 3.33 14.28
C GLU A 191 10.59 3.33 15.46
N LEU A 192 9.28 3.52 15.19
CA LEU A 192 8.24 3.50 16.22
C LEU A 192 8.16 2.12 16.85
N VAL A 193 8.23 1.05 16.05
CA VAL A 193 8.22 -0.33 16.51
C VAL A 193 9.46 -0.64 17.38
N LEU A 194 10.65 -0.16 17.00
CA LEU A 194 11.86 -0.32 17.81
C LEU A 194 11.76 0.41 19.17
N LYS A 195 11.20 1.62 19.17
CA LYS A 195 10.97 2.39 20.40
C LYS A 195 9.95 1.69 21.29
N ALA A 196 8.88 1.17 20.73
CA ALA A 196 7.87 0.38 21.45
C ALA A 196 8.49 -0.89 22.06
N LEU A 197 9.28 -1.61 21.27
CA LEU A 197 9.96 -2.83 21.73
C LEU A 197 10.87 -2.57 22.95
N ALA A 198 11.48 -1.40 23.04
CA ALA A 198 12.32 -1.02 24.19
C ALA A 198 11.53 -0.83 25.49
N LEU A 199 10.22 -0.59 25.40
CA LEU A 199 9.34 -0.34 26.54
C LEU A 199 8.55 -1.61 26.95
N THR A 200 8.60 -2.70 26.18
CA THR A 200 7.89 -3.93 26.53
C THR A 200 8.43 -4.53 27.84
N ARG A 201 7.52 -5.07 28.63
CA ARG A 201 7.83 -5.82 29.88
C ARG A 201 8.22 -7.27 29.57
N ASN A 202 7.68 -7.78 28.47
CA ASN A 202 7.88 -9.15 28.02
C ASN A 202 9.05 -9.26 27.03
N PRO A 203 9.65 -10.43 26.86
CA PRO A 203 10.77 -10.66 25.93
C PRO A 203 10.27 -10.80 24.48
N VAL A 204 9.46 -9.86 24.03
CA VAL A 204 8.90 -9.84 22.66
C VAL A 204 10.03 -9.68 21.65
N HIS A 205 10.00 -10.47 20.58
CA HIS A 205 10.89 -10.39 19.43
C HIS A 205 10.17 -9.79 18.22
N VAL A 206 10.90 -9.09 17.37
CA VAL A 206 10.37 -8.56 16.10
C VAL A 206 11.26 -8.97 14.94
N CYS A 207 10.66 -9.55 13.90
CA CYS A 207 11.33 -9.90 12.65
C CYS A 207 10.91 -8.88 11.57
N PHE A 208 11.86 -8.10 11.07
CA PHE A 208 11.64 -7.18 9.94
C PHE A 208 12.07 -7.86 8.64
N ALA A 209 11.15 -7.90 7.66
CA ALA A 209 11.41 -8.43 6.33
C ALA A 209 11.12 -7.36 5.27
N GLY A 210 12.14 -7.00 4.52
CA GLY A 210 12.06 -6.02 3.45
C GLY A 210 13.38 -5.34 3.19
N ILE A 211 13.55 -4.85 1.96
CA ILE A 211 14.71 -4.06 1.54
C ILE A 211 14.44 -2.59 1.81
N SER A 212 15.48 -1.85 2.15
CA SER A 212 15.40 -0.40 2.32
C SER A 212 15.40 0.32 0.99
N ASP A 213 14.62 1.39 0.87
CA ASP A 213 14.64 2.29 -0.27
C ASP A 213 15.96 3.10 -0.34
N HIS A 214 16.63 3.28 0.81
CA HIS A 214 17.93 3.95 0.93
C HIS A 214 18.88 3.09 1.77
N PRO A 215 20.10 2.80 1.29
CA PRO A 215 21.07 1.97 2.01
C PRO A 215 21.28 2.38 3.48
N ASP A 216 21.44 3.68 3.71
CA ASP A 216 21.70 4.24 5.05
C ASP A 216 20.55 4.06 6.05
N TYR A 217 19.31 3.80 5.58
CA TYR A 217 18.16 3.71 6.48
C TYR A 217 18.19 2.43 7.31
N THR A 218 18.62 1.33 6.72
CA THR A 218 18.84 0.08 7.47
C THR A 218 19.88 0.28 8.59
N ASP A 219 20.98 0.95 8.28
CA ASP A 219 22.04 1.23 9.26
C ASP A 219 21.55 2.14 10.39
N LYS A 220 20.72 3.14 10.06
CA LYS A 220 20.06 3.99 11.06
C LYS A 220 19.15 3.20 11.99
N LEU A 221 18.33 2.29 11.46
CA LEU A 221 17.44 1.45 12.25
C LEU A 221 18.24 0.49 13.15
N GLN A 222 19.29 -0.14 12.64
CA GLN A 222 20.17 -1.02 13.42
C GLN A 222 20.90 -0.23 14.52
N SER A 223 21.36 0.98 14.23
CA SER A 223 21.98 1.87 15.19
C SER A 223 21.01 2.28 16.30
N LEU A 224 19.75 2.58 15.92
CA LEU A 224 18.67 2.85 16.87
C LEU A 224 18.40 1.63 17.76
N ALA A 225 18.33 0.42 17.21
CA ALA A 225 18.13 -0.81 17.98
C ALA A 225 19.26 -1.05 19.00
N ARG A 226 20.53 -0.75 18.62
CA ARG A 226 21.69 -0.79 19.56
C ARG A 226 21.54 0.23 20.67
N LYS A 227 21.20 1.50 20.32
CA LYS A 227 21.02 2.58 21.29
C LYS A 227 19.89 2.26 22.29
N LEU A 228 18.81 1.66 21.83
CA LEU A 228 17.68 1.22 22.64
C LEU A 228 17.92 -0.10 23.37
N LYS A 229 19.07 -0.76 23.17
CA LYS A 229 19.45 -2.06 23.77
C LYS A 229 18.48 -3.21 23.42
N VAL A 230 17.84 -3.16 22.27
CA VAL A 230 16.89 -4.18 21.78
C VAL A 230 17.45 -5.06 20.66
N SER A 231 18.70 -4.89 20.25
CA SER A 231 19.28 -5.60 19.09
C SER A 231 19.16 -7.12 19.17
N LYS A 232 19.19 -7.71 20.37
CA LYS A 232 19.03 -9.17 20.57
C LYS A 232 17.59 -9.66 20.38
N ARG A 233 16.63 -8.75 20.33
CA ARG A 233 15.20 -9.02 20.15
C ARG A 233 14.70 -8.63 18.75
N VAL A 234 15.63 -8.27 17.85
CA VAL A 234 15.31 -7.85 16.48
C VAL A 234 16.06 -8.72 15.49
N GLU A 235 15.31 -9.32 14.58
CA GLU A 235 15.83 -10.06 13.43
C GLU A 235 15.63 -9.23 12.16
N TRP A 236 16.71 -9.03 11.38
CA TRP A 236 16.70 -8.30 10.12
C TRP A 236 16.85 -9.31 8.98
N LEU A 237 15.75 -9.64 8.30
CA LEU A 237 15.72 -10.67 7.26
C LEU A 237 16.14 -10.14 5.88
N GLY A 238 16.12 -8.82 5.68
CA GLY A 238 16.33 -8.25 4.34
C GLY A 238 15.23 -8.67 3.37
N GLY A 239 15.59 -8.84 2.10
CA GLY A 239 14.67 -9.38 1.10
C GLY A 239 14.51 -10.89 1.29
N ILE A 240 13.27 -11.34 1.43
CA ILE A 240 12.91 -12.76 1.60
C ILE A 240 12.14 -13.27 0.40
N THR A 241 12.16 -14.58 0.19
CA THR A 241 11.34 -15.26 -0.82
C THR A 241 9.87 -15.25 -0.45
N GLU A 242 8.98 -15.49 -1.43
CA GLU A 242 7.55 -15.59 -1.17
C GLU A 242 7.23 -16.75 -0.21
N ASP A 243 7.87 -17.91 -0.38
CA ASP A 243 7.67 -19.07 0.49
C ASP A 243 8.11 -18.77 1.94
N GLU A 244 9.21 -18.03 2.11
CA GLU A 244 9.65 -17.59 3.44
C GLU A 244 8.65 -16.58 4.04
N LYS A 245 8.13 -15.64 3.24
CA LYS A 245 7.09 -14.71 3.68
C LYS A 245 5.83 -15.45 4.15
N LEU A 246 5.35 -16.42 3.37
CA LEU A 246 4.21 -17.26 3.74
C LEU A 246 4.44 -18.00 5.04
N SER A 247 5.60 -18.63 5.16
CA SER A 247 6.01 -19.37 6.37
C SER A 247 6.11 -18.49 7.60
N ARG A 248 6.74 -17.31 7.48
CA ARG A 248 6.87 -16.34 8.58
C ARG A 248 5.52 -15.75 8.99
N ASN A 249 4.64 -15.42 8.03
CA ASN A 249 3.27 -15.01 8.34
C ASN A 249 2.53 -16.10 9.12
N ALA A 250 2.58 -17.35 8.65
CA ALA A 250 1.85 -18.46 9.25
C ALA A 250 2.26 -18.74 10.70
N ARG A 251 3.51 -18.47 11.09
CA ARG A 251 4.07 -18.79 12.41
C ARG A 251 4.22 -17.59 13.34
N ALA A 252 3.97 -16.37 12.87
CA ALA A 252 4.03 -15.18 13.72
C ALA A 252 3.00 -15.23 14.85
N LEU A 253 3.32 -14.62 16.00
CA LEU A 253 2.36 -14.36 17.06
C LEU A 253 1.33 -13.31 16.64
N ALA A 254 1.79 -12.25 16.01
CA ALA A 254 0.98 -11.21 15.38
C ALA A 254 1.76 -10.54 14.24
N ILE A 255 1.05 -9.87 13.35
CA ILE A 255 1.65 -9.03 12.32
C ILE A 255 1.59 -7.58 12.77
N VAL A 256 2.73 -6.89 12.74
CA VAL A 256 2.83 -5.47 13.09
C VAL A 256 2.91 -4.66 11.82
N TYR A 257 1.94 -3.76 11.63
CA TYR A 257 1.90 -2.91 10.45
C TYR A 257 1.30 -1.54 10.78
N PRO A 258 2.08 -0.59 11.33
CA PRO A 258 1.63 0.74 11.72
C PRO A 258 2.04 1.84 10.71
N PRO A 259 1.73 1.77 9.41
CA PRO A 259 2.17 2.76 8.45
C PRO A 259 1.53 4.13 8.73
N ILE A 260 2.08 5.18 8.11
CA ILE A 260 1.44 6.51 8.08
C ILE A 260 0.49 6.55 6.89
N ASP A 261 -0.80 6.65 7.17
CA ASP A 261 -1.86 6.91 6.19
C ASP A 261 -1.67 6.09 4.89
N GLU A 262 -1.61 4.77 5.02
CA GLU A 262 -1.42 3.82 3.92
C GLU A 262 -2.60 3.84 2.96
N ASP A 263 -2.34 3.67 1.67
CA ASP A 263 -3.38 3.70 0.66
C ASP A 263 -4.27 2.45 0.71
N TYR A 264 -3.67 1.26 0.87
CA TYR A 264 -4.38 -0.03 0.90
C TYR A 264 -3.89 -0.98 2.00
N GLY A 265 -2.63 -1.45 1.89
CA GLY A 265 -1.99 -2.27 2.92
C GLY A 265 -2.19 -3.77 2.76
N TYR A 266 -1.61 -4.38 1.73
CA TYR A 266 -1.62 -5.85 1.52
C TYR A 266 -1.25 -6.65 2.77
N VAL A 267 -0.29 -6.16 3.55
CA VAL A 267 0.19 -6.82 4.78
C VAL A 267 -0.97 -7.17 5.73
N THR A 268 -1.97 -6.30 5.83
CA THR A 268 -3.16 -6.54 6.66
C THR A 268 -3.98 -7.71 6.13
N LEU A 269 -4.23 -7.77 4.83
CA LEU A 269 -4.98 -8.85 4.20
C LEU A 269 -4.21 -10.18 4.22
N GLU A 270 -2.89 -10.14 4.03
CA GLU A 270 -1.98 -11.27 4.14
C GLU A 270 -2.00 -11.87 5.56
N ALA A 271 -1.99 -11.02 6.58
CA ALA A 271 -2.13 -11.42 7.98
C ALA A 271 -3.46 -12.13 8.25
N MET A 272 -4.56 -11.55 7.77
CA MET A 272 -5.90 -12.14 7.89
C MET A 272 -5.98 -13.52 7.21
N LEU A 273 -5.42 -13.67 6.02
CA LEU A 273 -5.33 -14.94 5.31
C LEU A 273 -4.49 -15.98 6.07
N ALA A 274 -3.47 -15.54 6.79
CA ALA A 274 -2.67 -16.41 7.66
C ALA A 274 -3.29 -16.63 9.04
N SER A 275 -4.52 -16.14 9.30
CA SER A 275 -5.19 -16.18 10.60
C SER A 275 -4.34 -15.58 11.71
N LYS A 276 -3.69 -14.45 11.45
CA LYS A 276 -2.88 -13.73 12.44
C LYS A 276 -3.50 -12.39 12.77
N PRO A 277 -3.54 -12.01 14.06
CA PRO A 277 -4.02 -10.69 14.45
C PRO A 277 -3.06 -9.61 13.93
N VAL A 278 -3.61 -8.45 13.61
CA VAL A 278 -2.83 -7.29 13.14
C VAL A 278 -2.72 -6.25 14.25
N ILE A 279 -1.53 -5.75 14.50
CA ILE A 279 -1.30 -4.58 15.34
C ILE A 279 -0.99 -3.40 14.43
N THR A 280 -1.86 -2.39 14.44
CA THR A 280 -1.76 -1.18 13.62
C THR A 280 -2.00 0.08 14.44
N CYS A 281 -1.92 1.26 13.82
CA CYS A 281 -2.15 2.53 14.48
C CYS A 281 -3.41 3.25 13.95
N ARG A 282 -3.99 4.15 14.77
CA ARG A 282 -5.21 4.91 14.43
C ARG A 282 -5.07 5.79 13.18
N ASP A 283 -3.86 6.12 12.79
CA ASP A 283 -3.55 6.95 11.62
C ASP A 283 -2.96 6.12 10.46
N SER A 284 -3.18 4.81 10.46
CA SER A 284 -2.60 3.92 9.45
C SER A 284 -3.35 3.90 8.10
N GLY A 285 -4.49 4.57 7.98
CA GLY A 285 -5.24 4.66 6.72
C GLY A 285 -5.87 3.33 6.31
N GLY A 286 -5.57 2.84 5.11
CA GLY A 286 -6.15 1.62 4.53
C GLY A 286 -6.22 0.38 5.44
N PRO A 287 -5.23 0.04 6.26
CA PRO A 287 -5.34 -1.02 7.27
C PRO A 287 -6.57 -0.94 8.18
N LEU A 288 -7.03 0.28 8.49
CA LEU A 288 -8.20 0.51 9.37
C LEU A 288 -9.53 0.11 8.72
N GLU A 289 -9.56 -0.11 7.42
CA GLU A 289 -10.75 -0.62 6.72
C GLU A 289 -10.96 -2.12 6.99
N PHE A 290 -9.90 -2.81 7.34
CA PHE A 290 -9.88 -4.25 7.51
C PHE A 290 -9.79 -4.67 8.98
N VAL A 291 -8.94 -4.01 9.76
CA VAL A 291 -8.75 -4.33 11.18
C VAL A 291 -9.91 -3.75 12.00
N VAL A 292 -10.50 -4.59 12.85
CA VAL A 292 -11.46 -4.20 13.88
C VAL A 292 -10.80 -4.38 15.24
N ASP A 293 -10.74 -3.29 16.00
CA ASP A 293 -10.04 -3.26 17.30
C ASP A 293 -10.64 -4.28 18.27
N ARG A 294 -9.78 -5.10 18.88
CA ARG A 294 -10.11 -6.17 19.82
C ARG A 294 -11.05 -7.28 19.26
N GLU A 295 -11.17 -7.35 17.92
CA GLU A 295 -11.91 -8.41 17.24
C GLU A 295 -11.03 -9.14 16.22
N THR A 296 -10.23 -8.40 15.44
CA THR A 296 -9.32 -8.98 14.44
C THR A 296 -7.86 -8.54 14.64
N GLY A 297 -7.60 -7.75 15.68
CA GLY A 297 -6.30 -7.22 16.04
C GLY A 297 -6.39 -6.07 17.02
N LEU A 298 -5.36 -5.24 17.08
CA LEU A 298 -5.29 -4.06 17.94
C LEU A 298 -5.01 -2.80 17.12
N ILE A 299 -5.75 -1.72 17.44
CA ILE A 299 -5.55 -0.38 16.89
C ILE A 299 -5.01 0.52 18.00
N ALA A 300 -3.70 0.74 18.02
CA ALA A 300 -3.03 1.55 19.03
C ALA A 300 -2.90 3.02 18.62
N GLU A 301 -2.71 3.92 19.58
CA GLU A 301 -2.18 5.25 19.25
C GLU A 301 -0.76 5.12 18.68
N ALA A 302 -0.39 6.07 17.80
CA ALA A 302 0.92 6.05 17.13
C ALA A 302 2.06 6.52 18.06
N THR A 303 2.12 5.94 19.27
CA THR A 303 3.14 6.21 20.29
C THR A 303 3.88 4.93 20.69
N PRO A 304 5.15 5.03 21.11
CA PRO A 304 5.89 3.87 21.60
C PRO A 304 5.20 3.15 22.77
N GLU A 305 4.58 3.91 23.66
CA GLU A 305 3.91 3.40 24.86
C GLU A 305 2.68 2.56 24.50
N ALA A 306 1.83 3.08 23.60
CA ALA A 306 0.61 2.38 23.18
C ALA A 306 0.94 1.11 22.37
N LEU A 307 1.92 1.16 21.48
CA LEU A 307 2.36 -0.01 20.75
C LEU A 307 3.05 -1.04 21.66
N SER A 308 3.83 -0.59 22.65
CA SER A 308 4.43 -1.47 23.64
C SER A 308 3.36 -2.24 24.43
N ALA A 309 2.31 -1.54 24.87
CA ALA A 309 1.18 -2.17 25.56
C ALA A 309 0.47 -3.20 24.66
N ALA A 310 0.32 -2.92 23.34
CA ALA A 310 -0.25 -3.86 22.39
C ALA A 310 0.65 -5.10 22.20
N PHE A 311 1.96 -4.95 22.18
CA PHE A 311 2.91 -6.06 22.08
C PHE A 311 2.87 -6.95 23.33
N ASP A 312 2.89 -6.35 24.51
CA ASP A 312 2.77 -7.07 25.77
C ASP A 312 1.41 -7.79 25.86
N PHE A 313 0.33 -7.14 25.41
CA PHE A 313 -1.00 -7.74 25.42
C PHE A 313 -1.06 -9.04 24.60
N VAL A 314 -0.60 -9.04 23.34
CA VAL A 314 -0.65 -10.25 22.50
C VAL A 314 0.31 -11.33 23.00
N TRP A 315 1.39 -10.95 23.67
CA TRP A 315 2.32 -11.88 24.30
C TRP A 315 1.70 -12.60 25.50
N GLU A 316 0.99 -11.87 26.35
CA GLU A 316 0.35 -12.37 27.57
C GLU A 316 -0.95 -13.12 27.28
N ASN A 317 -1.67 -12.75 26.20
CA ASN A 317 -3.02 -13.24 25.88
C ASN A 317 -3.05 -13.98 24.54
N ARG A 318 -2.22 -15.01 24.38
CA ARG A 318 -2.00 -15.74 23.10
C ARG A 318 -3.24 -16.39 22.54
N GLU A 319 -4.11 -16.94 23.41
CA GLU A 319 -5.38 -17.56 22.98
C GLU A 319 -6.34 -16.54 22.40
N GLU A 320 -6.46 -15.37 23.03
CA GLU A 320 -7.27 -14.26 22.55
C GLU A 320 -6.72 -13.70 21.24
N ALA A 321 -5.39 -13.50 21.15
CA ALA A 321 -4.72 -13.09 19.92
C ALA A 321 -4.97 -14.10 18.78
N ALA A 322 -4.92 -15.39 19.05
CA ALA A 322 -5.23 -16.43 18.07
C ALA A 322 -6.71 -16.41 17.66
N ALA A 323 -7.64 -16.11 18.57
CA ALA A 323 -9.06 -15.95 18.26
C ALA A 323 -9.28 -14.75 17.32
N TRP A 324 -8.62 -13.63 17.56
CA TRP A 324 -8.65 -12.46 16.66
C TRP A 324 -8.10 -12.79 15.27
N GLY A 325 -7.03 -13.57 15.20
CA GLY A 325 -6.50 -14.03 13.92
C GLY A 325 -7.50 -14.85 13.12
N ARG A 326 -8.24 -15.77 13.77
CA ARG A 326 -9.33 -16.53 13.12
C ARG A 326 -10.48 -15.63 12.66
N ALA A 327 -10.95 -14.73 13.53
CA ALA A 327 -11.96 -13.75 13.19
C ALA A 327 -11.52 -12.84 12.01
N GLY A 328 -10.24 -12.49 11.95
CA GLY A 328 -9.65 -11.78 10.80
C GLY A 328 -9.79 -12.56 9.50
N ARG A 329 -9.53 -13.88 9.50
CA ARG A 329 -9.72 -14.73 8.33
C ARG A 329 -11.19 -14.81 7.90
N ASP A 330 -12.11 -14.97 8.84
CA ASP A 330 -13.55 -14.99 8.56
C ASP A 330 -14.01 -13.66 7.97
N ARG A 331 -13.51 -12.54 8.51
CA ARG A 331 -13.74 -11.21 7.96
C ARG A 331 -13.20 -11.07 6.53
N TYR A 332 -11.97 -11.51 6.25
CA TYR A 332 -11.42 -11.51 4.89
C TYR A 332 -12.36 -12.26 3.91
N GLN A 333 -12.85 -13.43 4.29
CA GLN A 333 -13.77 -14.20 3.46
C GLN A 333 -15.08 -13.45 3.19
N SER A 334 -15.61 -12.74 4.20
CA SER A 334 -16.85 -11.95 4.06
C SER A 334 -16.71 -10.74 3.12
N LEU A 335 -15.48 -10.23 2.93
CA LEU A 335 -15.21 -9.11 2.01
C LEU A 335 -15.35 -9.48 0.53
N ASN A 336 -15.38 -10.76 0.19
CA ASN A 336 -15.55 -11.26 -1.18
C ASN A 336 -14.55 -10.64 -2.19
N LEU A 337 -13.30 -10.47 -1.78
CA LEU A 337 -12.26 -9.88 -2.61
C LEU A 337 -11.90 -10.83 -3.76
N SER A 338 -12.19 -10.43 -4.99
CA SER A 338 -11.91 -11.25 -6.16
C SER A 338 -11.55 -10.42 -7.38
N TRP A 339 -10.63 -10.92 -8.18
CA TRP A 339 -10.29 -10.31 -9.47
C TRP A 339 -11.47 -10.33 -10.45
N SER A 340 -12.36 -11.32 -10.37
CA SER A 340 -13.57 -11.38 -11.19
C SER A 340 -14.48 -10.16 -10.95
N ASN A 341 -14.72 -9.81 -9.68
CA ASN A 341 -15.49 -8.60 -9.34
C ASN A 341 -14.80 -7.32 -9.81
N VAL A 342 -13.47 -7.24 -9.66
CA VAL A 342 -12.67 -6.10 -10.14
C VAL A 342 -12.83 -5.92 -11.64
N ILE A 343 -12.63 -6.99 -12.41
CA ILE A 343 -12.75 -6.97 -13.89
C ILE A 343 -14.16 -6.57 -14.31
N GLN A 344 -15.18 -7.17 -13.71
CA GLN A 344 -16.57 -6.81 -14.00
C GLN A 344 -16.82 -5.31 -13.82
N LYS A 345 -16.33 -4.71 -12.74
CA LYS A 345 -16.50 -3.27 -12.46
C LYS A 345 -15.70 -2.39 -13.42
N LEU A 346 -14.45 -2.74 -13.70
CA LEU A 346 -13.60 -1.94 -14.58
C LEU A 346 -14.02 -2.01 -16.06
N LEU A 347 -14.73 -3.06 -16.48
CA LEU A 347 -15.13 -3.27 -17.85
C LEU A 347 -16.62 -2.95 -18.14
N ALA A 348 -17.39 -2.63 -17.12
CA ALA A 348 -18.80 -2.23 -17.24
C ALA A 348 -19.05 -0.96 -18.11
#